data_e6ecc910e70c626fea5d5ef6a656404a
#
_entry.id   e6ecc910e70c626fea5d5ef6a656404a
#
_cell.length_a   1.000
_cell.length_b   1.000
_cell.length_c   1.000
_cell.angle_alpha   90.00
_cell.angle_beta   90.00
_cell.angle_gamma   90.00
#
_symmetry.space_group_name_H-M   'P 1'
#
loop_
_entity.id
_entity.type
_entity.pdbx_description
1 polymer ?
#
loop_
_entity_poly.entity_id
_entity_poly.type
_entity_poly.pdbx_seq_one_letter_code
_entity_poly.pdbx_strand_id
1 'polypeptide(L)'
;MKPTLPDRSPTSRSVASMREYYSRVLAYIACGASIAAGTYTQYFSYGILWMVPYALLYPHLAYHLGQRFRQHDPRKVTRALLAVDAVHCGLGMALLGFSVVPSLMFLLVLSFTALVIGGLRLLGMALLVSASSALLVAVLVAPPLLGNTPVEVAAVSILFCGLYICITAFFGHQQGLRLAQVRQEIAREQEKAARLARNLAKYLSPQVWEM
;
A
#
# COMPACT_ATOMS: atom_id res chain seq x y z
N MET A 1 0.45 3.81 36.78
CA MET A 1 -0.63 3.26 35.92
C MET A 1 -0.33 3.62 34.48
N LYS A 2 -0.05 2.65 33.60
CA LYS A 2 0.06 2.91 32.16
C LYS A 2 -1.35 3.13 31.61
N PRO A 3 -1.60 4.23 30.86
CA PRO A 3 -2.88 4.42 30.21
C PRO A 3 -3.08 3.30 29.20
N THR A 4 -4.10 2.49 29.41
CA THR A 4 -4.58 1.51 28.42
C THR A 4 -5.12 2.29 27.23
N LEU A 5 -4.38 2.28 26.11
CA LEU A 5 -4.88 2.83 24.85
C LEU A 5 -6.22 2.17 24.51
N PRO A 6 -7.23 2.95 24.10
CA PRO A 6 -8.54 2.40 23.76
C PRO A 6 -8.36 1.33 22.68
N ASP A 7 -8.94 0.17 22.96
CA ASP A 7 -8.93 -0.98 22.07
C ASP A 7 -9.54 -0.55 20.71
N ARG A 8 -8.72 -0.61 19.66
CA ARG A 8 -9.18 -0.23 18.32
C ARG A 8 -10.36 -1.15 17.97
N SER A 9 -11.53 -0.57 17.83
CA SER A 9 -12.75 -1.30 17.52
C SER A 9 -12.53 -2.26 16.32
N PRO A 10 -13.11 -3.48 16.35
CA PRO A 10 -12.98 -4.46 15.28
C PRO A 10 -13.29 -3.89 13.89
N THR A 11 -14.22 -2.93 13.83
CA THR A 11 -14.63 -2.22 12.60
C THR A 11 -13.51 -1.41 11.95
N SER A 12 -12.64 -0.76 12.73
CA SER A 12 -11.54 0.04 12.17
C SER A 12 -10.43 -0.82 11.53
N ARG A 13 -10.22 -2.03 12.06
CA ARG A 13 -9.25 -2.99 11.50
C ARG A 13 -9.74 -3.60 10.19
N SER A 14 -11.04 -3.89 10.09
CA SER A 14 -11.63 -4.46 8.88
C SER A 14 -11.61 -3.46 7.71
N VAL A 15 -11.92 -2.19 7.96
CA VAL A 15 -11.90 -1.13 6.92
C VAL A 15 -10.50 -0.91 6.35
N ALA A 16 -9.45 -0.89 7.19
CA ALA A 16 -8.07 -0.74 6.72
C ALA A 16 -7.64 -1.92 5.83
N SER A 17 -8.02 -3.15 6.19
CA SER A 17 -7.68 -4.34 5.42
C SER A 17 -8.40 -4.41 4.07
N MET A 18 -9.66 -3.98 4.01
CA MET A 18 -10.44 -3.89 2.77
C MET A 18 -9.81 -2.88 1.80
N ARG A 19 -9.37 -1.74 2.29
CA ARG A 19 -8.74 -0.73 1.44
C ARG A 19 -7.43 -1.24 0.82
N GLU A 20 -6.56 -1.87 1.62
CA GLU A 20 -5.33 -2.47 1.11
C GLU A 20 -5.63 -3.54 0.06
N TYR A 21 -6.71 -4.29 0.24
CA TYR A 21 -7.19 -5.27 -0.73
C TYR A 21 -7.60 -4.61 -2.04
N TYR A 22 -8.50 -3.62 -2.02
CA TYR A 22 -8.97 -2.97 -3.25
C TYR A 22 -7.86 -2.24 -4.00
N SER A 23 -6.94 -1.57 -3.31
CA SER A 23 -5.81 -0.93 -3.96
C SER A 23 -4.89 -1.95 -4.64
N ARG A 24 -4.67 -3.11 -4.02
CA ARG A 24 -3.89 -4.21 -4.60
C ARG A 24 -4.61 -4.82 -5.80
N VAL A 25 -5.92 -5.10 -5.70
CA VAL A 25 -6.73 -5.59 -6.83
C VAL A 25 -6.60 -4.65 -8.03
N LEU A 26 -6.77 -3.35 -7.82
CA LEU A 26 -6.66 -2.35 -8.90
C LEU A 26 -5.26 -2.33 -9.53
N ALA A 27 -4.20 -2.35 -8.71
CA ALA A 27 -2.82 -2.38 -9.19
C ALA A 27 -2.52 -3.61 -10.06
N TYR A 28 -2.99 -4.78 -9.63
CA TYR A 28 -2.76 -6.02 -10.37
C TYR A 28 -3.66 -6.16 -11.62
N ILE A 29 -4.89 -5.64 -11.59
CA ILE A 29 -5.72 -5.49 -12.81
C ILE A 29 -5.02 -4.59 -13.82
N ALA A 30 -4.46 -3.46 -13.38
CA ALA A 30 -3.69 -2.57 -14.24
C ALA A 30 -2.50 -3.28 -14.89
N CYS A 31 -1.77 -4.09 -14.12
CA CYS A 31 -0.68 -4.93 -14.61
C CYS A 31 -1.18 -5.93 -15.67
N GLY A 32 -2.23 -6.68 -15.36
CA GLY A 32 -2.82 -7.65 -16.28
C GLY A 32 -3.33 -7.02 -17.58
N ALA A 33 -3.97 -5.86 -17.49
CA ALA A 33 -4.46 -5.13 -18.65
C ALA A 33 -3.30 -4.65 -19.55
N SER A 34 -2.21 -4.15 -18.97
CA SER A 34 -1.01 -3.74 -19.73
C SER A 34 -0.34 -4.92 -20.42
N ILE A 35 -0.26 -6.08 -19.76
CA ILE A 35 0.26 -7.32 -20.35
C ILE A 35 -0.64 -7.79 -21.49
N ALA A 36 -1.96 -7.81 -21.30
CA ALA A 36 -2.92 -8.22 -22.30
C ALA A 36 -2.86 -7.31 -23.54
N ALA A 37 -2.80 -5.98 -23.35
CA ALA A 37 -2.65 -5.01 -24.43
C ALA A 37 -1.34 -5.22 -25.20
N GLY A 38 -0.21 -5.43 -24.50
CA GLY A 38 1.08 -5.67 -25.14
C GLY A 38 1.16 -7.00 -25.86
N THR A 39 0.48 -8.02 -25.37
CA THR A 39 0.39 -9.31 -26.08
C THR A 39 -0.52 -9.22 -27.31
N TYR A 40 -1.64 -8.49 -27.22
CA TYR A 40 -2.53 -8.24 -28.34
C TYR A 40 -1.82 -7.50 -29.48
N THR A 41 -1.01 -6.50 -29.17
CA THR A 41 -0.20 -5.74 -30.15
C THR A 41 1.06 -6.48 -30.59
N GLN A 42 1.27 -7.72 -30.15
CA GLN A 42 2.48 -8.53 -30.41
C GLN A 42 3.78 -7.89 -29.90
N TYR A 43 3.68 -6.89 -29.05
CA TYR A 43 4.82 -6.26 -28.41
C TYR A 43 5.45 -7.15 -27.35
N PHE A 44 4.62 -7.85 -26.58
CA PHE A 44 5.05 -8.88 -25.64
C PHE A 44 4.84 -10.28 -26.22
N SER A 45 5.75 -11.19 -25.89
CA SER A 45 5.60 -12.61 -26.25
C SER A 45 4.33 -13.22 -25.63
N TYR A 46 3.65 -14.08 -26.38
CA TYR A 46 2.52 -14.88 -25.85
C TYR A 46 2.90 -15.71 -24.62
N GLY A 47 4.18 -16.06 -24.48
CA GLY A 47 4.70 -16.81 -23.32
C GLY A 47 4.49 -16.13 -21.97
N ILE A 48 4.25 -14.79 -21.92
CA ILE A 48 4.00 -14.10 -20.65
C ILE A 48 2.51 -13.99 -20.29
N LEU A 49 1.60 -14.46 -21.15
CA LEU A 49 0.14 -14.33 -20.93
C LEU A 49 -0.33 -15.02 -19.64
N TRP A 50 0.40 -16.03 -19.14
CA TRP A 50 0.12 -16.67 -17.84
C TRP A 50 0.17 -15.69 -16.67
N MET A 51 0.86 -14.56 -16.80
CA MET A 51 0.92 -13.53 -15.77
C MET A 51 -0.46 -12.85 -15.56
N VAL A 52 -1.34 -12.85 -16.57
CA VAL A 52 -2.67 -12.24 -16.47
C VAL A 52 -3.55 -12.97 -15.43
N PRO A 53 -3.81 -14.28 -15.54
CA PRO A 53 -4.54 -15.00 -14.50
C PRO A 53 -3.85 -14.95 -13.14
N TYR A 54 -2.52 -14.97 -13.11
CA TYR A 54 -1.77 -14.79 -11.86
C TYR A 54 -2.04 -13.42 -11.23
N ALA A 55 -2.00 -12.34 -12.01
CA ALA A 55 -2.28 -10.98 -11.55
C ALA A 55 -3.72 -10.84 -11.00
N LEU A 56 -4.68 -11.56 -11.57
CA LEU A 56 -6.05 -11.56 -11.06
C LEU A 56 -6.21 -12.36 -9.76
N LEU A 57 -5.50 -13.47 -9.61
CA LEU A 57 -5.63 -14.37 -8.45
C LEU A 57 -4.83 -13.90 -7.23
N TYR A 58 -3.62 -13.34 -7.44
CA TYR A 58 -2.71 -12.99 -6.35
C TYR A 58 -3.31 -12.03 -5.31
N PRO A 59 -4.04 -10.94 -5.65
CA PRO A 59 -4.60 -10.04 -4.65
C PRO A 59 -5.57 -10.74 -3.69
N HIS A 60 -6.34 -11.70 -4.18
CA HIS A 60 -7.27 -12.50 -3.38
C HIS A 60 -6.51 -13.42 -2.42
N LEU A 61 -5.47 -14.11 -2.94
CA LEU A 61 -4.61 -14.98 -2.13
C LEU A 61 -3.90 -14.17 -1.04
N ALA A 62 -3.32 -13.02 -1.40
CA ALA A 62 -2.65 -12.11 -0.46
C ALA A 62 -3.60 -11.58 0.63
N TYR A 63 -4.86 -11.31 0.28
CA TYR A 63 -5.89 -10.89 1.22
C TYR A 63 -6.20 -12.01 2.23
N HIS A 64 -6.52 -13.20 1.76
CA HIS A 64 -6.85 -14.33 2.64
C HIS A 64 -5.67 -14.73 3.54
N LEU A 65 -4.47 -14.79 2.98
CA LEU A 65 -3.26 -15.07 3.74
C LEU A 65 -2.99 -13.97 4.77
N GLY A 66 -3.12 -12.72 4.36
CA GLY A 66 -2.97 -11.56 5.24
C GLY A 66 -3.96 -11.57 6.41
N GLN A 67 -5.22 -11.92 6.18
CA GLN A 67 -6.22 -12.05 7.23
C GLN A 67 -5.84 -13.11 8.27
N ARG A 68 -5.34 -14.25 7.83
CA ARG A 68 -4.94 -15.35 8.73
C ARG A 68 -3.79 -14.96 9.66
N PHE A 69 -2.82 -14.20 9.17
CA PHE A 69 -1.63 -13.81 9.95
C PHE A 69 -1.80 -12.47 10.71
N ARG A 70 -2.74 -11.61 10.36
CA ARG A 70 -2.96 -10.31 11.02
C ARG A 70 -3.39 -10.42 12.49
N GLN A 71 -3.84 -11.57 12.93
CA GLN A 71 -4.19 -11.80 14.33
C GLN A 71 -2.98 -11.65 15.28
N HIS A 72 -1.76 -11.92 14.79
CA HIS A 72 -0.54 -11.86 15.59
C HIS A 72 0.12 -10.47 15.55
N ASP A 73 0.42 -9.94 14.37
CA ASP A 73 1.06 -8.62 14.19
C ASP A 73 0.66 -7.99 12.85
N PRO A 74 -0.36 -7.12 12.84
CA PRO A 74 -0.85 -6.50 11.61
C PRO A 74 0.21 -5.67 10.87
N ARG A 75 1.15 -5.03 11.62
CA ARG A 75 2.18 -4.18 11.00
C ARG A 75 3.23 -5.02 10.27
N LYS A 76 3.63 -6.14 10.84
CA LYS A 76 4.58 -7.06 10.18
C LYS A 76 3.97 -7.67 8.93
N VAL A 77 2.71 -8.09 9.00
CA VAL A 77 1.99 -8.66 7.84
C VAL A 77 1.89 -7.66 6.69
N THR A 78 1.50 -6.41 6.97
CA THR A 78 1.43 -5.38 5.92
C THR A 78 2.81 -5.12 5.28
N ARG A 79 3.89 -5.09 6.07
CA ARG A 79 5.26 -4.93 5.54
C ARG A 79 5.72 -6.14 4.73
N ALA A 80 5.41 -7.35 5.18
CA ALA A 80 5.73 -8.57 4.46
C ALA A 80 5.01 -8.63 3.10
N LEU A 81 3.72 -8.30 3.07
CA LEU A 81 2.95 -8.25 1.82
C LEU A 81 3.49 -7.18 0.87
N LEU A 82 3.91 -6.00 1.37
CA LEU A 82 4.56 -4.99 0.54
C LEU A 82 5.91 -5.47 -0.02
N ALA A 83 6.69 -6.22 0.76
CA ALA A 83 7.94 -6.80 0.27
C ALA A 83 7.67 -7.81 -0.87
N VAL A 84 6.63 -8.63 -0.76
CA VAL A 84 6.20 -9.53 -1.84
C VAL A 84 5.73 -8.74 -3.07
N ASP A 85 4.95 -7.67 -2.88
CA ASP A 85 4.53 -6.78 -3.98
C ASP A 85 5.77 -6.13 -4.66
N ALA A 86 6.81 -5.77 -3.89
CA ALA A 86 8.05 -5.24 -4.44
C ALA A 86 8.84 -6.28 -5.27
N VAL A 87 8.87 -7.54 -4.83
CA VAL A 87 9.44 -8.64 -5.62
C VAL A 87 8.68 -8.80 -6.94
N HIS A 88 7.34 -8.80 -6.90
CA HIS A 88 6.52 -8.89 -8.10
C HIS A 88 6.72 -7.71 -9.05
N CYS A 89 6.89 -6.50 -8.50
CA CYS A 89 7.19 -5.30 -9.29
C CYS A 89 8.50 -5.49 -10.08
N GLY A 90 9.59 -5.91 -9.44
CA GLY A 90 10.86 -6.15 -10.10
C GLY A 90 10.82 -7.29 -11.11
N LEU A 91 10.18 -8.41 -10.76
CA LEU A 91 9.95 -9.54 -11.66
C LEU A 91 9.12 -9.12 -12.88
N GLY A 92 8.04 -8.35 -12.68
CA GLY A 92 7.22 -7.84 -13.76
C GLY A 92 7.99 -6.94 -14.71
N MET A 93 8.78 -5.99 -14.18
CA MET A 93 9.62 -5.12 -15.03
C MET A 93 10.60 -5.92 -15.89
N ALA A 94 11.29 -6.89 -15.30
CA ALA A 94 12.25 -7.71 -16.01
C ALA A 94 11.58 -8.58 -17.09
N LEU A 95 10.49 -9.28 -16.76
CA LEU A 95 9.75 -10.12 -17.71
C LEU A 95 9.12 -9.33 -18.86
N LEU A 96 8.77 -8.06 -18.64
CA LEU A 96 8.31 -7.12 -19.69
C LEU A 96 9.46 -6.45 -20.42
N GLY A 97 10.69 -6.97 -20.33
CA GLY A 97 11.84 -6.45 -21.02
C GLY A 97 12.20 -5.00 -20.68
N PHE A 98 11.92 -4.58 -19.46
CA PHE A 98 12.09 -3.19 -18.99
C PHE A 98 11.40 -2.14 -19.88
N SER A 99 10.25 -2.51 -20.50
CA SER A 99 9.43 -1.58 -21.26
C SER A 99 9.15 -0.32 -20.43
N VAL A 100 9.46 0.87 -20.97
CA VAL A 100 9.59 2.10 -20.18
C VAL A 100 8.29 2.46 -19.46
N VAL A 101 7.16 2.52 -20.17
CA VAL A 101 5.90 3.00 -19.58
C VAL A 101 5.32 2.03 -18.55
N PRO A 102 5.19 0.72 -18.82
CA PRO A 102 4.76 -0.25 -17.80
C PRO A 102 5.70 -0.31 -16.58
N SER A 103 7.03 -0.22 -16.80
CA SER A 103 8.00 -0.26 -15.68
C SER A 103 7.87 0.97 -14.79
N LEU A 104 7.72 2.16 -15.36
CA LEU A 104 7.46 3.39 -14.59
C LEU A 104 6.13 3.30 -13.83
N MET A 105 5.08 2.74 -14.44
CA MET A 105 3.80 2.53 -13.77
C MET A 105 3.96 1.62 -12.54
N PHE A 106 4.68 0.52 -12.65
CA PHE A 106 4.92 -0.39 -11.52
C PHE A 106 5.69 0.30 -10.39
N LEU A 107 6.73 1.06 -10.73
CA LEU A 107 7.50 1.82 -9.74
C LEU A 107 6.66 2.91 -9.07
N LEU A 108 5.82 3.62 -9.81
CA LEU A 108 4.93 4.64 -9.24
C LEU A 108 3.91 4.04 -8.27
N VAL A 109 3.26 2.94 -8.66
CA VAL A 109 2.28 2.22 -7.82
C VAL A 109 2.95 1.70 -6.55
N LEU A 110 4.11 1.05 -6.67
CA LEU A 110 4.89 0.55 -5.53
C LEU A 110 5.32 1.69 -4.61
N SER A 111 5.87 2.77 -5.18
CA SER A 111 6.37 3.93 -4.43
C SER A 111 5.26 4.61 -3.66
N PHE A 112 4.12 4.84 -4.30
CA PHE A 112 2.97 5.45 -3.64
C PHE A 112 2.44 4.58 -2.50
N THR A 113 2.31 3.27 -2.72
CA THR A 113 1.89 2.31 -1.70
C THR A 113 2.87 2.31 -0.51
N ALA A 114 4.16 2.24 -0.76
CA ALA A 114 5.20 2.21 0.28
C ALA A 114 5.21 3.50 1.11
N LEU A 115 5.09 4.67 0.47
CA LEU A 115 5.00 5.97 1.13
C LEU A 115 3.78 6.06 2.06
N VAL A 116 2.62 5.61 1.61
CA VAL A 116 1.38 5.63 2.40
C VAL A 116 1.45 4.70 3.61
N ILE A 117 2.11 3.54 3.47
CA ILE A 117 2.19 2.53 4.55
C ILE A 117 3.25 2.88 5.60
N GLY A 118 4.43 3.37 5.18
CA GLY A 118 5.55 3.52 6.11
C GLY A 118 6.56 4.61 5.78
N GLY A 119 6.21 5.55 4.88
CA GLY A 119 7.03 6.71 4.54
C GLY A 119 8.32 6.35 3.80
N LEU A 120 9.28 7.29 3.79
CA LEU A 120 10.50 7.20 2.99
C LEU A 120 11.37 5.98 3.30
N ARG A 121 11.42 5.52 4.55
CA ARG A 121 12.22 4.36 4.93
C ARG A 121 11.70 3.08 4.25
N LEU A 122 10.38 2.90 4.26
CA LEU A 122 9.75 1.73 3.64
C LEU A 122 9.81 1.80 2.12
N LEU A 123 9.72 3.00 1.55
CA LEU A 123 9.95 3.24 0.12
C LEU A 123 11.35 2.79 -0.30
N GLY A 124 12.40 3.22 0.40
CA GLY A 124 13.78 2.82 0.08
C GLY A 124 13.96 1.30 0.11
N MET A 125 13.41 0.62 1.14
CA MET A 125 13.43 -0.84 1.23
C MET A 125 12.68 -1.50 0.06
N ALA A 126 11.49 -1.02 -0.28
CA ALA A 126 10.69 -1.58 -1.38
C ALA A 126 11.40 -1.42 -2.74
N LEU A 127 12.00 -0.25 -3.00
CA LEU A 127 12.77 -0.03 -4.21
C LEU A 127 14.01 -0.92 -4.29
N LEU A 128 14.73 -1.11 -3.18
CA LEU A 128 15.88 -2.02 -3.14
C LEU A 128 15.46 -3.47 -3.42
N VAL A 129 14.37 -3.95 -2.80
CA VAL A 129 13.84 -5.29 -3.05
C VAL A 129 13.40 -5.44 -4.50
N SER A 130 12.70 -4.45 -5.06
CA SER A 130 12.27 -4.46 -6.46
C SER A 130 13.46 -4.47 -7.42
N ALA A 131 14.45 -3.62 -7.20
CA ALA A 131 15.67 -3.58 -8.02
C ALA A 131 16.46 -4.90 -7.94
N SER A 132 16.60 -5.48 -6.75
CA SER A 132 17.29 -6.76 -6.56
C SER A 132 16.57 -7.90 -7.28
N SER A 133 15.24 -7.96 -7.20
CA SER A 133 14.45 -8.99 -7.90
C SER A 133 14.49 -8.79 -9.43
N ALA A 134 14.43 -7.55 -9.91
CA ALA A 134 14.57 -7.24 -11.34
C ALA A 134 15.93 -7.66 -11.88
N LEU A 135 17.00 -7.33 -11.14
CA LEU A 135 18.37 -7.73 -11.52
C LEU A 135 18.54 -9.25 -11.55
N LEU A 136 18.03 -9.94 -10.53
CA LEU A 136 18.09 -11.41 -10.47
C LEU A 136 17.43 -12.05 -11.70
N VAL A 137 16.21 -11.60 -12.03
CA VAL A 137 15.50 -12.12 -13.22
C VAL A 137 16.19 -11.73 -14.52
N ALA A 138 16.71 -10.50 -14.62
CA ALA A 138 17.47 -10.07 -15.80
C ALA A 138 18.70 -10.96 -16.04
N VAL A 139 19.41 -11.34 -14.99
CA VAL A 139 20.59 -12.24 -15.10
C VAL A 139 20.19 -13.68 -15.44
N LEU A 140 19.10 -14.20 -14.86
CA LEU A 140 18.70 -15.59 -15.05
C LEU A 140 17.99 -15.85 -16.38
N VAL A 141 17.16 -14.89 -16.83
CA VAL A 141 16.28 -15.06 -17.99
C VAL A 141 16.83 -14.33 -19.23
N ALA A 142 17.68 -13.31 -19.02
CA ALA A 142 18.23 -12.45 -20.08
C ALA A 142 17.13 -11.95 -21.05
N PRO A 143 16.05 -11.32 -20.58
CA PRO A 143 14.94 -10.92 -21.41
C PRO A 143 15.39 -9.88 -22.45
N PRO A 144 14.77 -9.85 -23.64
CA PRO A 144 15.07 -8.81 -24.61
C PRO A 144 14.70 -7.43 -24.04
N LEU A 145 15.59 -6.46 -24.18
CA LEU A 145 15.31 -5.09 -23.77
C LEU A 145 14.36 -4.42 -24.77
N LEU A 146 13.17 -4.04 -24.30
CA LEU A 146 12.13 -3.40 -25.10
C LEU A 146 12.13 -1.88 -24.81
N GLY A 147 12.82 -1.10 -25.67
CA GLY A 147 12.99 0.34 -25.44
C GLY A 147 11.70 1.15 -25.60
N ASN A 148 11.08 1.06 -26.80
CA ASN A 148 9.91 1.87 -27.15
C ASN A 148 8.61 1.14 -26.84
N THR A 149 7.77 1.72 -26.00
CA THR A 149 6.44 1.17 -25.68
C THR A 149 5.42 1.60 -26.74
N PRO A 150 4.67 0.68 -27.38
CA PRO A 150 3.58 1.03 -28.29
C PRO A 150 2.53 1.93 -27.61
N VAL A 151 1.89 2.78 -28.42
CA VAL A 151 0.94 3.78 -27.94
C VAL A 151 -0.24 3.13 -27.21
N GLU A 152 -0.70 1.98 -27.66
CA GLU A 152 -1.82 1.23 -27.05
C GLU A 152 -1.45 0.73 -25.64
N VAL A 153 -0.25 0.15 -25.49
CA VAL A 153 0.26 -0.32 -24.19
C VAL A 153 0.50 0.85 -23.25
N ALA A 154 1.06 1.94 -23.77
CA ALA A 154 1.30 3.16 -23.01
C ALA A 154 -0.03 3.77 -22.54
N ALA A 155 -1.02 3.89 -23.40
CA ALA A 155 -2.34 4.44 -23.08
C ALA A 155 -3.04 3.63 -21.98
N VAL A 156 -3.07 2.32 -22.10
CA VAL A 156 -3.64 1.42 -21.08
C VAL A 156 -2.90 1.57 -19.76
N SER A 157 -1.56 1.55 -19.78
CA SER A 157 -0.73 1.67 -18.58
C SER A 157 -0.95 3.02 -17.86
N ILE A 158 -0.98 4.13 -18.60
CA ILE A 158 -1.19 5.47 -18.06
C ILE A 158 -2.62 5.61 -17.50
N LEU A 159 -3.63 5.12 -18.23
CA LEU A 159 -5.02 5.17 -17.78
C LEU A 159 -5.21 4.47 -16.42
N PHE A 160 -4.73 3.24 -16.31
CA PHE A 160 -4.84 2.47 -15.07
C PHE A 160 -3.98 3.02 -13.94
N CYS A 161 -2.79 3.55 -14.23
CA CYS A 161 -1.95 4.22 -13.25
C CYS A 161 -2.66 5.49 -12.71
N GLY A 162 -3.23 6.31 -13.58
CA GLY A 162 -4.02 7.48 -13.21
C GLY A 162 -5.21 7.10 -12.34
N LEU A 163 -5.97 6.08 -12.73
CA LEU A 163 -7.10 5.57 -11.95
C LEU A 163 -6.66 5.08 -10.56
N TYR A 164 -5.55 4.33 -10.49
CA TYR A 164 -4.97 3.88 -9.23
C TYR A 164 -4.61 5.06 -8.31
N ILE A 165 -3.92 6.06 -8.84
CA ILE A 165 -3.52 7.25 -8.07
C ILE A 165 -4.76 8.00 -7.57
N CYS A 166 -5.74 8.26 -8.43
CA CYS A 166 -6.98 8.95 -8.06
C CYS A 166 -7.73 8.22 -6.94
N ILE A 167 -7.94 6.92 -7.07
CA ILE A 167 -8.65 6.11 -6.07
C ILE A 167 -7.87 6.08 -4.75
N THR A 168 -6.55 5.90 -4.80
CA THR A 168 -5.72 5.83 -3.59
C THR A 168 -5.62 7.19 -2.91
N ALA A 169 -5.52 8.28 -3.67
CA ALA A 169 -5.54 9.65 -3.16
C ALA A 169 -6.90 9.98 -2.50
N PHE A 170 -8.01 9.59 -3.10
CA PHE A 170 -9.34 9.74 -2.52
C PHE A 170 -9.46 9.03 -1.17
N PHE A 171 -9.04 7.77 -1.07
CA PHE A 171 -9.04 7.04 0.20
C PHE A 171 -8.08 7.66 1.22
N GLY A 172 -6.92 8.18 0.77
CA GLY A 172 -5.97 8.88 1.62
C GLY A 172 -6.57 10.16 2.22
N HIS A 173 -7.26 10.95 1.40
CA HIS A 173 -7.97 12.15 1.84
C HIS A 173 -9.04 11.83 2.88
N GLN A 174 -9.88 10.84 2.63
CA GLN A 174 -10.91 10.38 3.59
C GLN A 174 -10.31 9.97 4.94
N GLN A 175 -9.15 9.31 4.93
CA GLN A 175 -8.45 8.98 6.18
C GLN A 175 -7.90 10.21 6.90
N GLY A 176 -7.35 11.16 6.15
CA GLY A 176 -6.88 12.43 6.72
C GLY A 176 -7.98 13.14 7.49
N LEU A 177 -9.16 13.23 6.90
CA LEU A 177 -10.34 13.84 7.55
C LEU A 177 -10.75 13.10 8.82
N ARG A 178 -10.82 11.76 8.79
CA ARG A 178 -11.14 10.96 10.00
C ARG A 178 -10.11 11.12 11.11
N LEU A 179 -8.81 11.14 10.76
CA LEU A 179 -7.76 11.36 11.74
C LEU A 179 -7.82 12.77 12.35
N ALA A 180 -8.16 13.79 11.56
CA ALA A 180 -8.36 15.14 12.05
C ALA A 180 -9.53 15.21 13.05
N GLN A 181 -10.66 14.56 12.75
CA GLN A 181 -11.81 14.47 13.65
C GLN A 181 -11.44 13.79 14.98
N VAL A 182 -10.80 12.63 14.93
CA VAL A 182 -10.38 11.90 16.15
C VAL A 182 -9.40 12.73 16.99
N ARG A 183 -8.47 13.44 16.36
CA ARG A 183 -7.56 14.35 17.09
C ARG A 183 -8.31 15.48 17.79
N GLN A 184 -9.32 16.06 17.15
CA GLN A 184 -10.15 17.11 17.75
C GLN A 184 -10.96 16.57 18.94
N GLU A 185 -11.53 15.36 18.83
CA GLU A 185 -12.23 14.71 19.93
C GLU A 185 -11.31 14.48 21.14
N ILE A 186 -10.11 13.92 20.90
CA ILE A 186 -9.12 13.71 21.96
C ILE A 186 -8.73 15.03 22.62
N ALA A 187 -8.50 16.09 21.84
CA ALA A 187 -8.16 17.40 22.39
C ALA A 187 -9.30 17.97 23.25
N ARG A 188 -10.54 17.82 22.83
CA ARG A 188 -11.72 18.23 23.62
C ARG A 188 -11.84 17.45 24.93
N GLU A 189 -11.63 16.13 24.91
CA GLU A 189 -11.68 15.30 26.12
C GLU A 189 -10.52 15.66 27.08
N GLN A 190 -9.32 15.92 26.57
CA GLN A 190 -8.21 16.41 27.39
C GLN A 190 -8.51 17.75 28.03
N GLU A 191 -9.13 18.68 27.31
CA GLU A 191 -9.53 19.97 27.87
C GLU A 191 -10.60 19.83 28.95
N LYS A 192 -11.60 18.98 28.75
CA LYS A 192 -12.61 18.66 29.79
C LYS A 192 -11.96 18.08 31.04
N ALA A 193 -11.07 17.10 30.88
CA ALA A 193 -10.34 16.49 31.99
C ALA A 193 -9.49 17.52 32.75
N ALA A 194 -8.79 18.41 32.03
CA ALA A 194 -8.01 19.49 32.64
C ALA A 194 -8.89 20.52 33.38
N ARG A 195 -10.09 20.82 32.89
CA ARG A 195 -11.05 21.70 33.58
C ARG A 195 -11.56 21.03 34.84
N LEU A 196 -11.92 19.74 34.82
CA LEU A 196 -12.34 18.98 35.98
C LEU A 196 -11.26 18.91 37.04
N ALA A 197 -10.01 18.61 36.63
CA ALA A 197 -8.87 18.57 37.57
C ALA A 197 -8.63 19.93 38.26
N ARG A 198 -8.73 21.03 37.51
CA ARG A 198 -8.62 22.39 38.08
C ARG A 198 -9.75 22.72 39.05
N ASN A 199 -10.97 22.28 38.75
CA ASN A 199 -12.10 22.49 39.63
C ASN A 199 -11.95 21.67 40.93
N LEU A 200 -11.53 20.38 40.81
CA LEU A 200 -11.27 19.54 41.99
C LEU A 200 -10.14 20.12 42.87
N ALA A 201 -9.08 20.62 42.27
CA ALA A 201 -7.98 21.27 42.99
C ALA A 201 -8.43 22.49 43.81
N LYS A 202 -9.48 23.21 43.37
CA LYS A 202 -10.03 24.33 44.15
C LYS A 202 -10.79 23.89 45.41
N TYR A 203 -11.33 22.66 45.43
CA TYR A 203 -12.08 22.11 46.54
C TYR A 203 -11.23 21.27 47.52
N LEU A 204 -10.03 20.82 47.04
CA LEU A 204 -9.07 20.15 47.92
C LEU A 204 -8.34 21.21 48.75
N SER A 205 -8.61 21.22 50.05
CA SER A 205 -7.95 22.12 51.00
C SER A 205 -6.44 21.98 50.91
N PRO A 206 -5.67 23.09 51.08
CA PRO A 206 -4.19 23.06 51.10
C PRO A 206 -3.58 22.06 52.09
N GLN A 207 -4.30 21.70 53.13
CA GLN A 207 -3.91 20.75 54.20
C GLN A 207 -3.63 19.32 53.69
N VAL A 208 -4.10 18.94 52.53
CA VAL A 208 -3.88 17.58 51.96
C VAL A 208 -2.50 17.44 51.28
N TRP A 209 -1.78 18.53 51.05
CA TRP A 209 -0.47 18.52 50.37
C TRP A 209 0.72 18.60 51.36
N GLU A 210 0.47 18.73 52.63
CA GLU A 210 1.50 18.81 53.68
C GLU A 210 1.71 17.49 54.46
N MET A 211 1.07 16.38 54.07
CA MET A 211 1.32 15.02 54.55
C MET A 211 2.14 14.22 53.53
#